data_4fd1859c367e6c37ea632791dffee7f0
#
_entry.id   4fd1859c367e6c37ea632791dffee7f0
#
_cell.length_a   1.000
_cell.length_b   1.000
_cell.length_c   1.000
_cell.angle_alpha   90.00
_cell.angle_beta   90.00
_cell.angle_gamma   90.00
#
_symmetry.space_group_name_H-M   'P 1'
#
loop_
_entity.id
_entity.type
_entity.pdbx_description
1 polymer ?
#
loop_
_entity_poly.entity_id
_entity_poly.type
_entity_poly.pdbx_seq_one_letter_code
_entity_poly.pdbx_strand_id
1 'polypeptide(L)'
;KILELEHDSLYNKYKDRVGQVISGEVYQVWKREVLIVDDENNELMLPKTEQIPGDTYRKGETVRAVILRVDNENNNPKIILSRTAPIFLQRLLEAEVPEIADGLIAIRRIARLPGERAKIAVETFDERIDPVGACVGVKGSRVHGIVRELCNENLDVINYSSNTKLFIQRALAPAKVSSINVDDENKKAEVYL
;
A
#
# COMPACT_ATOMS: atom_id res chain seq x y z
N LYS A 1 -20.81 -29.65 -11.85
CA LYS A 1 -21.48 -28.50 -12.56
C LYS A 1 -21.86 -27.36 -11.60
N ILE A 2 -22.51 -27.62 -10.46
CA ILE A 2 -22.89 -26.54 -9.51
C ILE A 2 -21.64 -25.90 -8.89
N LEU A 3 -20.68 -26.69 -8.40
CA LEU A 3 -19.41 -26.23 -7.85
C LEU A 3 -18.57 -25.43 -8.88
N GLU A 4 -18.58 -25.84 -10.14
CA GLU A 4 -17.89 -25.09 -11.21
C GLU A 4 -18.51 -23.73 -11.44
N LEU A 5 -19.82 -23.60 -11.41
CA LEU A 5 -20.54 -22.33 -11.53
C LEU A 5 -20.29 -21.41 -10.35
N GLU A 6 -20.19 -21.95 -9.14
CA GLU A 6 -19.86 -21.18 -7.93
C GLU A 6 -18.41 -20.67 -8.00
N HIS A 7 -17.46 -21.48 -8.43
CA HIS A 7 -16.06 -21.09 -8.60
C HIS A 7 -15.89 -20.03 -9.69
N ASP A 8 -16.53 -20.17 -10.84
CA ASP A 8 -16.52 -19.16 -11.90
C ASP A 8 -17.14 -17.84 -11.43
N SER A 9 -18.21 -17.90 -10.65
CA SER A 9 -18.85 -16.75 -10.05
C SER A 9 -17.90 -16.03 -9.08
N LEU A 10 -17.22 -16.78 -8.22
CA LEU A 10 -16.27 -16.23 -7.25
C LEU A 10 -15.06 -15.57 -7.96
N TYR A 11 -14.49 -16.24 -8.95
CA TYR A 11 -13.41 -15.69 -9.76
C TYR A 11 -13.83 -14.39 -10.46
N ASN A 12 -14.97 -14.39 -11.14
CA ASN A 12 -15.49 -13.22 -11.85
C ASN A 12 -15.81 -12.06 -10.91
N LYS A 13 -16.24 -12.35 -9.68
CA LYS A 13 -16.53 -11.34 -8.66
C LYS A 13 -15.28 -10.61 -8.20
N TYR A 14 -14.16 -11.30 -8.02
CA TYR A 14 -12.96 -10.73 -7.41
C TYR A 14 -11.89 -10.29 -8.41
N LYS A 15 -11.84 -10.85 -9.62
CA LYS A 15 -10.82 -10.53 -10.62
C LYS A 15 -10.71 -9.03 -10.94
N ASP A 16 -11.85 -8.33 -10.98
CA ASP A 16 -11.94 -6.91 -11.29
C ASP A 16 -11.76 -6.02 -10.03
N ARG A 17 -11.62 -6.64 -8.86
CA ARG A 17 -11.42 -5.96 -7.58
C ARG A 17 -9.96 -5.98 -7.12
N VAL A 18 -9.04 -6.49 -7.93
CA VAL A 18 -7.60 -6.45 -7.63
C VAL A 18 -7.16 -5.01 -7.42
N GLY A 19 -6.42 -4.76 -6.34
CA GLY A 19 -6.01 -3.43 -5.93
C GLY A 19 -7.01 -2.68 -5.03
N GLN A 20 -8.19 -3.23 -4.78
CA GLN A 20 -9.15 -2.66 -3.81
C GLN A 20 -8.88 -3.17 -2.40
N VAL A 21 -9.15 -2.31 -1.41
CA VAL A 21 -9.11 -2.70 0.01
C VAL A 21 -10.37 -3.47 0.36
N ILE A 22 -10.19 -4.55 1.06
CA ILE A 22 -11.26 -5.37 1.63
C ILE A 22 -11.03 -5.57 3.12
N SER A 23 -12.12 -5.66 3.87
CA SER A 23 -12.10 -6.03 5.29
C SER A 23 -12.71 -7.40 5.46
N GLY A 24 -12.17 -8.17 6.39
CA GLY A 24 -12.73 -9.47 6.74
C GLY A 24 -12.35 -9.86 8.15
N GLU A 25 -13.01 -10.89 8.65
CA GLU A 25 -12.77 -11.45 9.97
C GLU A 25 -11.77 -12.60 9.91
N VAL A 26 -10.80 -12.62 10.81
CA VAL A 26 -9.88 -13.75 10.95
C VAL A 26 -10.65 -14.99 11.39
N TYR A 27 -10.70 -15.98 10.52
CA TYR A 27 -11.36 -17.25 10.79
C TYR A 27 -10.39 -18.27 11.39
N GLN A 28 -9.21 -18.40 10.80
CA GLN A 28 -8.17 -19.34 11.24
C GLN A 28 -6.77 -18.78 10.98
N VAL A 29 -5.87 -19.01 11.93
CA VAL A 29 -4.45 -18.63 11.82
C VAL A 29 -3.62 -19.90 11.73
N TRP A 30 -2.84 -20.01 10.64
CA TRP A 30 -1.86 -21.05 10.44
C TRP A 30 -0.43 -20.48 10.39
N LYS A 31 0.54 -21.35 10.44
CA LYS A 31 1.96 -20.93 10.43
C LYS A 31 2.35 -20.11 9.18
N ARG A 32 1.79 -20.45 8.03
CA ARG A 32 2.17 -19.87 6.73
C ARG A 32 1.15 -18.90 6.15
N GLU A 33 -0.05 -18.86 6.70
CA GLU A 33 -1.14 -18.06 6.15
C GLU A 33 -2.25 -17.83 7.18
N VAL A 34 -3.04 -16.80 6.95
CA VAL A 34 -4.24 -16.50 7.73
C VAL A 34 -5.44 -16.60 6.81
N LEU A 35 -6.44 -17.38 7.22
CA LEU A 35 -7.74 -17.44 6.55
C LEU A 35 -8.62 -16.32 7.09
N ILE A 36 -9.08 -15.48 6.19
CA ILE A 36 -9.96 -14.36 6.46
C ILE A 36 -11.28 -14.62 5.71
N VAL A 37 -12.38 -14.27 6.32
CA VAL A 37 -13.72 -14.42 5.74
C VAL A 37 -14.36 -13.05 5.61
N ASP A 38 -14.87 -12.73 4.43
CA ASP A 38 -15.59 -11.48 4.20
C ASP A 38 -17.04 -11.53 4.71
N ASP A 39 -17.78 -10.46 4.53
CA ASP A 39 -19.19 -10.33 4.96
C ASP A 39 -20.16 -11.28 4.23
N GLU A 40 -19.74 -11.83 3.08
CA GLU A 40 -20.51 -12.82 2.31
C GLU A 40 -20.02 -14.27 2.54
N ASN A 41 -19.17 -14.50 3.54
CA ASN A 41 -18.53 -15.78 3.87
C ASN A 41 -17.59 -16.33 2.77
N ASN A 42 -17.04 -15.47 1.91
CA ASN A 42 -16.00 -15.89 0.99
C ASN A 42 -14.65 -16.00 1.71
N GLU A 43 -13.90 -17.04 1.37
CA GLU A 43 -12.58 -17.28 1.93
C GLU A 43 -11.51 -16.46 1.22
N LEU A 44 -10.74 -15.71 2.00
CA LEU A 44 -9.64 -14.87 1.56
C LEU A 44 -8.37 -15.32 2.26
N MET A 45 -7.26 -15.39 1.54
CA MET A 45 -5.99 -15.86 2.09
C MET A 45 -5.00 -14.72 2.22
N LEU A 46 -4.40 -14.60 3.39
CA LEU A 46 -3.30 -13.68 3.66
C LEU A 46 -2.03 -14.48 3.95
N PRO A 47 -1.20 -14.75 2.93
CA PRO A 47 0.04 -15.50 3.09
C PRO A 47 1.04 -14.79 4.01
N LYS A 48 1.91 -15.54 4.65
CA LYS A 48 2.93 -14.98 5.56
C LYS A 48 3.83 -13.95 4.88
N THR A 49 4.13 -14.16 3.60
CA THR A 49 4.93 -13.23 2.79
C THR A 49 4.25 -11.87 2.55
N GLU A 50 2.93 -11.83 2.67
CA GLU A 50 2.10 -10.64 2.48
C GLU A 50 1.63 -10.02 3.81
N GLN A 51 2.10 -10.53 4.93
CA GLN A 51 1.87 -9.99 6.27
C GLN A 51 2.98 -9.01 6.65
N ILE A 52 2.61 -7.90 7.27
CA ILE A 52 3.59 -6.95 7.81
C ILE A 52 4.37 -7.66 8.93
N PRO A 53 5.71 -7.58 8.94
CA PRO A 53 6.48 -8.06 10.09
C PRO A 53 6.01 -7.36 11.37
N GLY A 54 5.64 -8.13 12.38
CA GLY A 54 5.06 -7.60 13.63
C GLY A 54 3.53 -7.62 13.70
N ASP A 55 2.82 -7.83 12.60
CA ASP A 55 1.38 -8.11 12.63
C ASP A 55 1.10 -9.38 13.44
N THR A 56 0.12 -9.30 14.32
CA THR A 56 -0.44 -10.44 15.05
C THR A 56 -1.91 -10.58 14.71
N TYR A 57 -2.35 -11.81 14.55
CA TYR A 57 -3.72 -12.11 14.18
C TYR A 57 -4.37 -13.05 15.19
N ARG A 58 -5.59 -12.72 15.58
CA ARG A 58 -6.41 -13.55 16.46
C ARG A 58 -7.75 -13.82 15.82
N LYS A 59 -8.26 -15.03 16.01
CA LYS A 59 -9.58 -15.40 15.54
C LYS A 59 -10.65 -14.40 16.03
N GLY A 60 -11.50 -13.95 15.11
CA GLY A 60 -12.55 -12.98 15.38
C GLY A 60 -12.14 -11.50 15.20
N GLU A 61 -10.86 -11.21 15.00
CA GLU A 61 -10.41 -9.84 14.71
C GLU A 61 -10.69 -9.46 13.27
N THR A 62 -11.03 -8.18 13.06
CA THR A 62 -11.18 -7.61 11.71
C THR A 62 -9.83 -7.20 11.17
N VAL A 63 -9.53 -7.61 9.95
CA VAL A 63 -8.30 -7.27 9.21
C VAL A 63 -8.65 -6.58 7.91
N ARG A 64 -7.93 -5.49 7.60
CA ARG A 64 -7.97 -4.83 6.30
C ARG A 64 -6.74 -5.21 5.48
N ALA A 65 -6.94 -5.46 4.21
CA ALA A 65 -5.88 -5.75 3.26
C ALA A 65 -6.31 -5.35 1.85
N VAL A 66 -5.38 -5.32 0.93
CA VAL A 66 -5.69 -5.14 -0.49
C VAL A 66 -5.79 -6.50 -1.18
N ILE A 67 -6.68 -6.63 -2.14
CA ILE A 67 -6.71 -7.81 -3.00
C ILE A 67 -5.51 -7.72 -3.95
N LEU A 68 -4.53 -8.60 -3.75
CA LEU A 68 -3.29 -8.60 -4.53
C LEU A 68 -3.47 -9.28 -5.89
N ARG A 69 -4.10 -10.44 -5.88
CA ARG A 69 -4.39 -11.24 -7.07
C ARG A 69 -5.44 -12.28 -6.78
N VAL A 70 -6.00 -12.84 -7.82
CA VAL A 70 -6.89 -14.00 -7.76
C VAL A 70 -6.23 -15.12 -8.55
N ASP A 71 -5.79 -16.16 -7.84
CA ASP A 71 -5.19 -17.34 -8.44
C ASP A 71 -6.32 -18.35 -8.75
N ASN A 72 -6.38 -18.87 -9.96
CA ASN A 72 -7.36 -19.86 -10.37
C ASN A 72 -6.67 -21.15 -10.78
N GLU A 73 -6.28 -21.95 -9.79
CA GLU A 73 -5.66 -23.24 -9.98
C GLU A 73 -6.73 -24.34 -9.96
N ASN A 74 -6.81 -25.14 -11.04
CA ASN A 74 -7.74 -26.25 -11.16
C ASN A 74 -9.23 -25.86 -10.92
N ASN A 75 -9.64 -24.71 -11.44
CA ASN A 75 -10.98 -24.14 -11.22
C ASN A 75 -11.32 -23.89 -9.74
N ASN A 76 -10.32 -23.72 -8.90
CA ASN A 76 -10.49 -23.35 -7.50
C ASN A 76 -9.89 -21.96 -7.27
N PRO A 77 -10.68 -20.88 -7.36
CA PRO A 77 -10.17 -19.52 -7.20
C PRO A 77 -9.73 -19.27 -5.76
N LYS A 78 -8.51 -18.73 -5.61
CA LYS A 78 -7.97 -18.27 -4.35
C LYS A 78 -7.78 -16.76 -4.41
N ILE A 79 -8.42 -16.03 -3.52
CA ILE A 79 -8.27 -14.59 -3.40
C ILE A 79 -7.10 -14.33 -2.44
N ILE A 80 -6.02 -13.78 -2.97
CA ILE A 80 -4.80 -13.51 -2.20
C ILE A 80 -4.79 -12.04 -1.78
N LEU A 81 -4.69 -11.82 -0.49
CA LEU A 81 -4.60 -10.50 0.13
C LEU A 81 -3.16 -10.12 0.43
N SER A 82 -2.92 -8.81 0.52
CA SER A 82 -1.63 -8.26 0.92
C SER A 82 -1.81 -7.06 1.84
N ARG A 83 -0.95 -6.99 2.85
CA ARG A 83 -0.74 -5.81 3.70
C ARG A 83 0.63 -5.17 3.48
N THR A 84 1.49 -5.82 2.69
CA THR A 84 2.86 -5.36 2.39
C THR A 84 2.96 -4.65 1.04
N ALA A 85 2.02 -4.85 0.13
CA ALA A 85 2.05 -4.25 -1.20
C ALA A 85 1.98 -2.71 -1.13
N PRO A 86 2.74 -1.98 -1.97
CA PRO A 86 2.67 -0.52 -2.02
C PRO A 86 1.26 0.01 -2.30
N ILE A 87 0.47 -0.71 -3.08
CA ILE A 87 -0.92 -0.33 -3.38
C ILE A 87 -1.79 -0.29 -2.12
N PHE A 88 -1.51 -1.10 -1.10
CA PHE A 88 -2.23 -1.03 0.17
C PHE A 88 -2.02 0.33 0.86
N LEU A 89 -0.79 0.79 0.94
CA LEU A 89 -0.48 2.12 1.47
C LEU A 89 -1.13 3.23 0.63
N GLN A 90 -1.09 3.11 -0.69
CA GLN A 90 -1.75 4.07 -1.59
C GLN A 90 -3.26 4.17 -1.30
N ARG A 91 -3.95 3.05 -1.14
CA ARG A 91 -5.38 3.02 -0.84
C ARG A 91 -5.70 3.60 0.54
N LEU A 92 -4.85 3.37 1.53
CA LEU A 92 -5.00 3.99 2.85
C LEU A 92 -4.85 5.51 2.77
N LEU A 93 -3.89 6.00 2.00
CA LEU A 93 -3.72 7.44 1.76
C LEU A 93 -4.92 8.06 1.03
N GLU A 94 -5.44 7.40 0.02
CA GLU A 94 -6.64 7.84 -0.70
C GLU A 94 -7.87 7.96 0.23
N ALA A 95 -7.98 7.06 1.18
CA ALA A 95 -9.08 7.08 2.16
C ALA A 95 -8.94 8.20 3.21
N GLU A 96 -7.71 8.51 3.63
CA GLU A 96 -7.44 9.50 4.68
C GLU A 96 -7.26 10.93 4.14
N VAL A 97 -6.87 11.09 2.88
CA VAL A 97 -6.55 12.37 2.25
C VAL A 97 -7.55 12.67 1.14
N PRO A 98 -8.58 13.47 1.41
CA PRO A 98 -9.62 13.79 0.42
C PRO A 98 -9.07 14.40 -0.86
N GLU A 99 -8.02 15.21 -0.78
CA GLU A 99 -7.38 15.85 -1.93
C GLU A 99 -6.78 14.83 -2.91
N ILE A 100 -6.36 13.65 -2.42
CA ILE A 100 -5.93 12.54 -3.29
C ILE A 100 -7.13 11.89 -3.96
N ALA A 101 -8.19 11.61 -3.20
CA ALA A 101 -9.43 11.02 -3.73
C ALA A 101 -10.07 11.91 -4.79
N ASP A 102 -10.01 13.22 -4.62
CA ASP A 102 -10.56 14.23 -5.53
C ASP A 102 -9.65 14.52 -6.76
N GLY A 103 -8.48 13.88 -6.82
CA GLY A 103 -7.53 14.07 -7.92
C GLY A 103 -6.72 15.35 -7.88
N LEU A 104 -6.76 16.11 -6.79
CA LEU A 104 -5.99 17.35 -6.61
C LEU A 104 -4.52 17.09 -6.27
N ILE A 105 -4.25 15.97 -5.62
CA ILE A 105 -2.91 15.47 -5.31
C ILE A 105 -2.72 14.12 -5.95
N ALA A 106 -1.60 13.93 -6.64
CA ALA A 106 -1.22 12.66 -7.23
C ALA A 106 -0.09 12.00 -6.43
N ILE A 107 -0.23 10.70 -6.16
CA ILE A 107 0.86 9.87 -5.65
C ILE A 107 1.68 9.41 -6.85
N ARG A 108 2.94 9.82 -6.93
CA ARG A 108 3.82 9.51 -8.04
C ARG A 108 4.66 8.27 -7.83
N ARG A 109 5.17 8.06 -6.63
CA ARG A 109 6.02 6.93 -6.27
C ARG A 109 5.80 6.54 -4.82
N ILE A 110 5.90 5.26 -4.57
CA ILE A 110 5.93 4.70 -3.22
C ILE A 110 7.10 3.72 -3.15
N ALA A 111 7.96 3.90 -2.17
CA ALA A 111 8.99 2.93 -1.78
C ALA A 111 8.71 2.50 -0.35
N ARG A 112 8.55 1.21 -0.12
CA ARG A 112 8.08 0.68 1.14
C ARG A 112 8.94 -0.49 1.63
N LEU A 113 9.34 -0.41 2.91
CA LEU A 113 9.84 -1.53 3.70
C LEU A 113 8.76 -1.84 4.75
N PRO A 114 7.93 -2.88 4.54
CA PRO A 114 6.77 -3.12 5.40
C PRO A 114 7.12 -3.24 6.88
N GLY A 115 6.41 -2.51 7.72
CA GLY A 115 6.60 -2.47 9.16
C GLY A 115 7.79 -1.62 9.64
N GLU A 116 8.59 -1.09 8.73
CA GLU A 116 9.76 -0.26 9.06
C GLU A 116 9.57 1.18 8.62
N ARG A 117 9.57 1.43 7.33
CA ARG A 117 9.44 2.77 6.76
C ARG A 117 8.88 2.74 5.34
N ALA A 118 8.28 3.85 4.93
CA ALA A 118 7.92 4.10 3.55
C ALA A 118 8.19 5.55 3.18
N LYS A 119 8.52 5.79 1.92
CA LYS A 119 8.58 7.12 1.32
C LYS A 119 7.53 7.23 0.23
N ILE A 120 6.78 8.32 0.28
CA ILE A 120 5.68 8.60 -0.64
C ILE A 120 5.99 9.93 -1.34
N ALA A 121 6.16 9.91 -2.64
CA ALA A 121 6.35 11.09 -3.46
C ALA A 121 5.00 11.57 -4.01
N VAL A 122 4.61 12.78 -3.68
CA VAL A 122 3.34 13.40 -4.06
C VAL A 122 3.55 14.67 -4.86
N GLU A 123 2.56 15.02 -5.64
CA GLU A 123 2.59 16.19 -6.52
C GLU A 123 1.19 16.79 -6.62
N THR A 124 1.12 18.10 -6.81
CA THR A 124 -0.12 18.79 -7.16
C THR A 124 0.14 19.76 -8.32
N PHE A 125 -0.89 20.00 -9.14
CA PHE A 125 -0.88 21.04 -10.16
C PHE A 125 -1.61 22.32 -9.71
N ASP A 126 -2.15 22.34 -8.50
CA ASP A 126 -2.76 23.52 -7.89
C ASP A 126 -1.76 24.17 -6.92
N GLU A 127 -1.24 25.34 -7.30
CA GLU A 127 -0.24 26.08 -6.51
C GLU A 127 -0.74 26.49 -5.12
N ARG A 128 -2.05 26.48 -4.88
CA ARG A 128 -2.66 26.81 -3.58
C ARG A 128 -2.60 25.64 -2.60
N ILE A 129 -2.27 24.45 -3.06
CA ILE A 129 -2.22 23.24 -2.26
C ILE A 129 -0.77 22.90 -1.94
N ASP A 130 -0.47 22.71 -0.64
CA ASP A 130 0.76 22.04 -0.18
C ASP A 130 0.51 20.53 -0.14
N PRO A 131 1.03 19.75 -1.11
CA PRO A 131 0.70 18.33 -1.20
C PRO A 131 1.25 17.53 -0.02
N VAL A 132 2.42 17.86 0.50
CA VAL A 132 3.01 17.18 1.66
C VAL A 132 2.23 17.52 2.93
N GLY A 133 1.95 18.78 3.17
CA GLY A 133 1.18 19.23 4.33
C GLY A 133 -0.23 18.65 4.35
N ALA A 134 -0.90 18.57 3.20
CA ALA A 134 -2.23 17.97 3.08
C ALA A 134 -2.22 16.47 3.38
N CYS A 135 -1.21 15.73 2.93
CA CYS A 135 -1.10 14.30 3.21
C CYS A 135 -0.77 14.01 4.69
N VAL A 136 0.10 14.81 5.29
CA VAL A 136 0.49 14.65 6.71
C VAL A 136 -0.66 15.02 7.64
N GLY A 137 -1.38 16.10 7.32
CA GLY A 137 -2.44 16.66 8.15
C GLY A 137 -1.92 17.47 9.32
N VAL A 138 -2.83 18.17 9.99
CA VAL A 138 -2.49 19.02 11.14
C VAL A 138 -1.88 18.17 12.26
N LYS A 139 -0.64 18.49 12.65
CA LYS A 139 0.13 17.73 13.66
C LYS A 139 0.23 16.23 13.36
N GLY A 140 0.25 15.86 12.09
CA GLY A 140 0.34 14.47 11.66
C GLY A 140 -0.96 13.67 11.78
N SER A 141 -2.10 14.32 11.95
CA SER A 141 -3.39 13.66 12.24
C SER A 141 -3.81 12.61 11.20
N ARG A 142 -3.51 12.85 9.93
CA ARG A 142 -3.87 11.92 8.84
C ARG A 142 -2.89 10.75 8.76
N VAL A 143 -1.59 10.99 8.82
CA VAL A 143 -0.58 9.92 8.77
C VAL A 143 -0.57 9.03 10.01
N HIS A 144 -0.92 9.54 11.19
CA HIS A 144 -0.92 8.75 12.43
C HIS A 144 -1.86 7.54 12.37
N GLY A 145 -3.03 7.68 11.75
CA GLY A 145 -3.97 6.59 11.56
C GLY A 145 -3.38 5.48 10.67
N ILE A 146 -2.73 5.88 9.59
CA ILE A 146 -2.08 4.96 8.65
C ILE A 146 -0.86 4.28 9.31
N VAL A 147 -0.04 5.03 10.02
CA VAL A 147 1.12 4.50 10.76
C VAL A 147 0.69 3.39 11.72
N ARG A 148 -0.38 3.59 12.47
CA ARG A 148 -0.92 2.57 13.38
C ARG A 148 -1.44 1.35 12.64
N GLU A 149 -2.14 1.54 11.52
CA GLU A 149 -2.62 0.43 10.69
C GLU A 149 -1.46 -0.43 10.16
N LEU A 150 -0.33 0.19 9.87
CA LEU A 150 0.86 -0.47 9.29
C LEU A 150 1.89 -0.90 10.35
N CYS A 151 1.47 -1.20 11.58
CA CYS A 151 2.36 -1.66 12.66
C CYS A 151 3.51 -0.70 12.96
N ASN A 152 3.22 0.61 13.07
CA ASN A 152 4.18 1.68 13.32
C ASN A 152 5.23 1.87 12.21
N GLU A 153 4.89 1.55 10.98
CA GLU A 153 5.71 1.89 9.82
C GLU A 153 5.88 3.41 9.72
N ASN A 154 7.11 3.88 9.64
CA ASN A 154 7.40 5.31 9.57
C ASN A 154 7.12 5.83 8.14
N LEU A 155 6.18 6.75 8.00
CA LEU A 155 5.77 7.33 6.72
C LEU A 155 6.43 8.69 6.52
N ASP A 156 7.18 8.81 5.44
CA ASP A 156 7.83 10.05 5.01
C ASP A 156 7.25 10.50 3.67
N VAL A 157 6.56 11.64 3.67
CA VAL A 157 5.94 12.21 2.48
C VAL A 157 6.84 13.29 1.92
N ILE A 158 7.19 13.19 0.65
CA ILE A 158 8.07 14.13 -0.05
C ILE A 158 7.40 14.70 -1.30
N ASN A 159 7.85 15.87 -1.73
CA ASN A 159 7.45 16.44 -3.00
C ASN A 159 8.14 15.73 -4.16
N TYR A 160 7.35 15.24 -5.11
CA TYR A 160 7.87 14.72 -6.36
C TYR A 160 8.50 15.84 -7.21
N SER A 161 9.50 15.50 -7.99
CA SER A 161 10.06 16.36 -9.04
C SER A 161 10.42 15.53 -10.26
N SER A 162 10.14 16.06 -11.45
CA SER A 162 10.64 15.52 -12.71
C SER A 162 12.15 15.70 -12.90
N ASN A 163 12.76 16.64 -12.16
CA ASN A 163 14.20 16.79 -12.09
C ASN A 163 14.79 15.68 -11.20
N THR A 164 15.48 14.72 -11.81
CA THR A 164 16.01 13.53 -11.13
C THR A 164 16.92 13.88 -9.95
N LYS A 165 17.83 14.84 -10.10
CA LYS A 165 18.73 15.27 -9.02
C LYS A 165 17.96 15.81 -7.83
N LEU A 166 17.01 16.71 -8.07
CA LEU A 166 16.17 17.29 -7.03
C LEU A 166 15.31 16.23 -6.35
N PHE A 167 14.77 15.29 -7.12
CA PHE A 167 13.98 14.19 -6.57
C PHE A 167 14.80 13.29 -5.66
N ILE A 168 16.01 12.92 -6.08
CA ILE A 168 16.95 12.13 -5.25
C ILE A 168 17.31 12.89 -3.97
N GLN A 169 17.60 14.17 -4.07
CA GLN A 169 17.92 15.00 -2.90
C GLN A 169 16.76 15.03 -1.89
N ARG A 170 15.54 15.21 -2.37
CA ARG A 170 14.33 15.17 -1.53
C ARG A 170 14.11 13.82 -0.89
N ALA A 171 14.35 12.74 -1.65
CA ALA A 171 14.18 11.36 -1.16
C ALA A 171 15.22 11.00 -0.07
N LEU A 172 16.39 11.61 -0.10
CA LEU A 172 17.48 11.38 0.87
C LEU A 172 17.38 12.27 2.12
N ALA A 173 16.50 13.27 2.11
CA ALA A 173 16.31 14.11 3.30
C ALA A 173 15.98 13.23 4.54
N PRO A 174 16.51 13.56 5.73
CA PRO A 174 17.23 14.76 6.12
C PRO A 174 18.76 14.75 5.85
N ALA A 175 19.27 13.74 5.14
CA ALA A 175 20.69 13.71 4.80
C ALA A 175 21.08 14.96 3.97
N LYS A 176 22.20 15.57 4.33
CA LYS A 176 22.73 16.71 3.60
C LYS A 176 23.57 16.21 2.43
N VAL A 177 23.07 16.44 1.24
CA VAL A 177 23.72 16.03 -0.01
C VAL A 177 24.57 17.18 -0.53
N SER A 178 25.88 16.94 -0.73
CA SER A 178 26.81 17.92 -1.28
C SER A 178 26.76 17.96 -2.80
N SER A 179 26.69 16.82 -3.46
CA SER A 179 26.52 16.74 -4.91
C SER A 179 25.88 15.43 -5.36
N ILE A 180 25.27 15.45 -6.54
CA ILE A 180 24.65 14.28 -7.16
C ILE A 180 25.04 14.24 -8.65
N ASN A 181 25.60 13.12 -9.08
CA ASN A 181 25.85 12.81 -10.49
C ASN A 181 24.86 11.75 -10.95
N VAL A 182 24.07 12.07 -11.96
CA VAL A 182 23.05 11.17 -12.52
C VAL A 182 23.53 10.68 -13.88
N ASP A 183 23.49 9.37 -14.04
CA ASP A 183 23.69 8.66 -15.31
C ASP A 183 22.34 8.03 -15.71
N ASP A 184 21.60 8.75 -16.53
CA ASP A 184 20.25 8.34 -16.97
C ASP A 184 20.28 7.09 -17.87
N GLU A 185 21.36 6.90 -18.63
CA GLU A 185 21.49 5.75 -19.54
C GLU A 185 21.64 4.44 -18.75
N ASN A 186 22.46 4.45 -17.71
CA ASN A 186 22.70 3.29 -16.85
C ASN A 186 21.77 3.21 -15.62
N LYS A 187 20.85 4.17 -15.48
CA LYS A 187 19.95 4.30 -14.33
C LYS A 187 20.69 4.26 -12.99
N LYS A 188 21.78 5.00 -12.91
CA LYS A 188 22.63 5.11 -11.72
C LYS A 188 22.73 6.56 -11.25
N ALA A 189 22.92 6.72 -9.96
CA ALA A 189 23.25 8.02 -9.38
C ALA A 189 24.35 7.84 -8.33
N GLU A 190 25.33 8.73 -8.35
CA GLU A 190 26.36 8.84 -7.33
C GLU A 190 26.01 10.04 -6.45
N VAL A 191 25.92 9.80 -5.16
CA VAL A 191 25.55 10.81 -4.18
C VAL A 191 26.70 11.00 -3.20
N TYR A 192 27.10 12.25 -3.02
CA TYR A 192 28.14 12.65 -2.09
C TYR A 192 27.47 13.39 -0.91
N LEU A 193 27.71 12.90 0.30
CA LEU A 193 27.18 13.44 1.55
C LEU A 193 28.14 14.43 2.21
#